data_c2f983e7b9e68e4aebb80819ccb04b65
#
_entry.id   c2f983e7b9e68e4aebb80819ccb04b65
#
_cell.length_a   1.000
_cell.length_b   1.000
_cell.length_c   1.000
_cell.angle_alpha   90.00
_cell.angle_beta   90.00
_cell.angle_gamma   90.00
#
_symmetry.space_group_name_H-M   'P 1'
#
loop_
_entity.id
_entity.type
_entity.pdbx_description
1 polymer ?
#
loop_
_entity_poly.entity_id
_entity_poly.type
_entity_poly.pdbx_seq_one_letter_code
_entity_poly.pdbx_strand_id
1 'polypeptide(L)'
;SCGLLKTPTPAAAGAHPDSRRPLRRPATDGPPLGRRAPSGGGARSALGGDHTHTRAPITNVVMMGMGEPLANLDCVVPALRLFLDDNAYGLSRRRVTVSTSGLVPQMDRLAAECPVALAVSLHAPDDALRDRLVPVNRRHPLADLMAACRRYLEVAPRDFVTFEYVMLDGVNDAPAQADALVHLVRDVP
;
A
#
# COMPACT_ATOMS: atom_id res chain seq x y z
N SER A 1 -54.51 0.15 20.28
CA SER A 1 -54.50 1.08 19.17
C SER A 1 -53.19 1.01 18.49
N CYS A 2 -53.19 0.39 17.31
CA CYS A 2 -51.98 0.14 16.49
C CYS A 2 -51.80 1.33 15.56
N GLY A 3 -50.71 2.08 15.72
CA GLY A 3 -50.31 3.21 14.84
C GLY A 3 -49.36 2.74 13.75
N LEU A 4 -49.86 2.60 12.53
CA LEU A 4 -49.05 2.35 11.34
C LEU A 4 -48.23 3.61 11.01
N LEU A 5 -46.88 3.48 11.06
CA LEU A 5 -45.96 4.46 10.47
C LEU A 5 -45.82 4.19 8.96
N LYS A 6 -46.25 5.17 8.17
CA LYS A 6 -46.11 5.21 6.70
C LYS A 6 -44.63 5.41 6.34
N THR A 7 -44.10 4.53 5.49
CA THR A 7 -42.81 4.69 4.84
C THR A 7 -42.90 5.70 3.70
N PRO A 8 -41.92 6.61 3.51
CA PRO A 8 -41.92 7.49 2.34
C PRO A 8 -41.41 6.75 1.08
N THR A 9 -42.10 6.99 -0.02
CA THR A 9 -41.78 6.50 -1.37
C THR A 9 -40.49 7.18 -1.87
N PRO A 10 -39.55 6.48 -2.52
CA PRO A 10 -38.37 7.10 -3.11
C PRO A 10 -38.76 7.84 -4.39
N ALA A 11 -38.30 9.10 -4.51
CA ALA A 11 -38.44 9.94 -5.70
C ALA A 11 -37.61 9.40 -6.86
N ALA A 12 -38.17 9.56 -8.08
CA ALA A 12 -37.61 9.10 -9.34
C ALA A 12 -36.20 9.68 -9.61
N ALA A 13 -35.27 8.81 -9.97
CA ALA A 13 -33.93 9.15 -10.43
C ALA A 13 -34.01 9.78 -11.82
N GLY A 14 -33.52 11.03 -11.95
CA GLY A 14 -33.36 11.73 -13.21
C GLY A 14 -32.30 11.05 -14.09
N ALA A 15 -32.63 10.91 -15.38
CA ALA A 15 -31.77 10.33 -16.41
C ALA A 15 -30.49 11.14 -16.62
N HIS A 16 -29.33 10.46 -16.54
CA HIS A 16 -28.03 10.99 -16.92
C HIS A 16 -27.88 10.98 -18.45
N PRO A 17 -27.39 12.05 -19.09
CA PRO A 17 -27.17 12.05 -20.53
C PRO A 17 -25.95 11.19 -20.90
N ASP A 18 -26.15 10.44 -21.97
CA ASP A 18 -25.21 9.53 -22.66
C ASP A 18 -23.91 10.24 -23.06
N SER A 19 -22.78 9.84 -22.46
CA SER A 19 -21.44 10.32 -22.79
C SER A 19 -20.65 9.29 -23.61
N ARG A 20 -21.21 8.83 -24.74
CA ARG A 20 -20.46 8.07 -25.75
C ARG A 20 -19.89 9.01 -26.80
N ARG A 21 -18.78 9.66 -26.51
CA ARG A 21 -17.99 10.37 -27.50
C ARG A 21 -16.75 9.52 -27.82
N PRO A 22 -16.57 9.01 -29.05
CA PRO A 22 -15.39 8.26 -29.41
C PRO A 22 -14.18 9.20 -29.49
N LEU A 23 -13.08 8.81 -28.82
CA LEU A 23 -11.79 9.49 -28.90
C LEU A 23 -11.25 9.38 -30.33
N ARG A 24 -11.12 10.53 -31.02
CA ARG A 24 -10.41 10.64 -32.31
C ARG A 24 -8.93 10.31 -32.08
N ARG A 25 -8.42 9.31 -32.80
CA ARG A 25 -6.99 9.06 -32.97
C ARG A 25 -6.37 10.18 -33.80
N PRO A 26 -5.21 10.76 -33.45
CA PRO A 26 -4.48 11.63 -34.36
C PRO A 26 -3.86 10.82 -35.51
N ALA A 27 -3.95 11.35 -36.70
CA ALA A 27 -3.32 10.80 -37.91
C ALA A 27 -1.78 10.91 -37.79
N THR A 28 -1.10 9.80 -38.05
CA THR A 28 0.35 9.76 -38.16
C THR A 28 0.75 9.86 -39.64
N ASP A 29 1.03 11.07 -40.11
CA ASP A 29 1.72 11.29 -41.38
C ASP A 29 3.21 11.57 -41.06
N GLY A 30 4.04 10.54 -41.19
CA GLY A 30 5.50 10.64 -41.13
C GLY A 30 6.10 10.32 -42.50
N PRO A 31 7.16 11.00 -42.93
CA PRO A 31 7.78 10.82 -44.25
C PRO A 31 8.57 9.50 -44.38
N PRO A 32 8.84 9.00 -45.62
CA PRO A 32 9.33 7.64 -45.85
C PRO A 32 10.81 7.48 -45.48
N LEU A 33 11.15 6.35 -44.89
CA LEU A 33 12.47 5.92 -44.47
C LEU A 33 13.38 5.62 -45.71
N GLY A 34 14.39 6.46 -45.88
CA GLY A 34 15.53 6.20 -46.76
C GLY A 34 16.51 5.20 -46.14
N ARG A 35 16.78 4.09 -46.81
CA ARG A 35 17.80 3.08 -46.49
C ARG A 35 19.20 3.67 -46.55
N ARG A 36 20.01 3.49 -45.51
CA ARG A 36 21.47 3.32 -45.62
C ARG A 36 22.01 2.58 -44.41
N ALA A 37 22.58 1.40 -44.65
CA ALA A 37 23.41 0.71 -43.67
C ALA A 37 24.83 1.26 -43.68
N PRO A 38 25.51 1.26 -42.54
CA PRO A 38 26.90 0.87 -42.49
C PRO A 38 27.17 -0.22 -41.43
N SER A 39 28.13 -1.03 -41.80
CA SER A 39 28.75 -2.15 -41.16
C SER A 39 29.52 -1.79 -39.87
N GLY A 40 29.44 -2.66 -38.88
CA GLY A 40 30.53 -3.02 -37.95
C GLY A 40 30.61 -2.24 -36.64
N GLY A 41 30.48 -2.99 -35.54
CA GLY A 41 31.08 -2.61 -34.26
C GLY A 41 30.14 -2.60 -33.07
N GLY A 42 30.23 -3.63 -32.25
CA GLY A 42 29.97 -3.57 -30.80
C GLY A 42 28.56 -3.25 -30.36
N ALA A 43 27.79 -4.27 -29.99
CA ALA A 43 26.54 -4.11 -29.28
C ALA A 43 26.77 -3.46 -27.89
N ARG A 44 26.66 -2.15 -27.83
CA ARG A 44 26.37 -1.40 -26.59
C ARG A 44 24.90 -1.07 -26.63
N SER A 45 24.19 -1.60 -25.62
CA SER A 45 22.78 -1.34 -25.36
C SER A 45 22.50 0.16 -25.42
N ALA A 46 21.83 0.62 -26.50
CA ALA A 46 21.39 1.99 -26.66
C ALA A 46 20.02 2.18 -25.99
N LEU A 47 20.01 2.32 -24.68
CA LEU A 47 18.99 3.06 -23.98
C LEU A 47 19.58 4.43 -23.59
N GLY A 48 20.00 5.18 -24.62
CA GLY A 48 20.51 6.54 -24.51
C GLY A 48 19.39 7.55 -24.67
N GLY A 49 18.66 7.83 -23.61
CA GLY A 49 17.96 9.08 -23.43
C GLY A 49 18.90 10.01 -22.65
N ASP A 50 19.35 11.08 -23.30
CA ASP A 50 20.11 12.17 -22.67
C ASP A 50 19.23 12.86 -21.63
N HIS A 51 19.31 12.40 -20.38
CA HIS A 51 18.79 13.08 -19.22
C HIS A 51 19.95 13.26 -18.24
N THR A 52 20.57 14.43 -18.29
CA THR A 52 21.54 14.94 -17.31
C THR A 52 20.94 15.15 -15.92
N HIS A 53 19.96 14.34 -15.52
CA HIS A 53 19.61 14.15 -14.12
C HIS A 53 20.52 13.05 -13.59
N THR A 54 21.43 13.40 -12.71
CA THR A 54 22.09 12.45 -11.80
C THR A 54 20.99 11.74 -11.03
N ARG A 55 20.48 10.64 -11.60
CA ARG A 55 19.50 9.77 -10.92
C ARG A 55 20.24 9.11 -9.77
N ALA A 56 20.07 9.67 -8.59
CA ALA A 56 20.46 8.95 -7.38
C ALA A 56 19.77 7.58 -7.42
N PRO A 57 20.47 6.49 -7.13
CA PRO A 57 19.87 5.16 -7.14
C PRO A 57 18.73 5.12 -6.12
N ILE A 58 17.63 4.42 -6.45
CA ILE A 58 16.56 4.14 -5.51
C ILE A 58 17.15 3.28 -4.40
N THR A 59 17.10 3.77 -3.16
CA THR A 59 17.68 3.08 -2.00
C THR A 59 16.64 2.40 -1.13
N ASN A 60 15.39 2.84 -1.18
CA ASN A 60 14.29 2.29 -0.39
C ASN A 60 13.01 2.27 -1.22
N VAL A 61 12.17 1.27 -0.95
CA VAL A 61 10.81 1.18 -1.51
C VAL A 61 9.84 1.05 -0.36
N VAL A 62 8.78 1.84 -0.38
CA VAL A 62 7.68 1.75 0.59
C VAL A 62 6.36 1.57 -0.15
N MET A 63 5.62 0.52 0.19
CA MET A 63 4.27 0.31 -0.31
C MET A 63 3.29 0.95 0.66
N MET A 64 3.22 2.29 0.59
CA MET A 64 2.42 3.17 1.45
C MET A 64 1.60 4.11 0.58
N GLY A 65 0.45 4.56 1.05
CA GLY A 65 -0.43 5.48 0.34
C GLY A 65 -1.82 4.88 0.10
N MET A 66 -2.37 5.02 -1.10
CA MET A 66 -3.71 4.55 -1.42
C MET A 66 -3.77 3.03 -1.59
N GLY A 67 -4.80 2.41 -1.00
CA GLY A 67 -5.03 0.96 -1.10
C GLY A 67 -4.37 0.17 0.03
N GLU A 68 -4.68 -1.13 0.04
CA GLU A 68 -4.16 -2.10 1.02
C GLU A 68 -3.31 -3.14 0.28
N PRO A 69 -1.97 -3.08 0.40
CA PRO A 69 -1.09 -4.02 -0.31
C PRO A 69 -1.39 -5.48 -0.01
N LEU A 70 -1.74 -5.79 1.25
CA LEU A 70 -2.02 -7.17 1.65
C LEU A 70 -3.33 -7.72 1.07
N ALA A 71 -4.26 -6.87 0.62
CA ALA A 71 -5.45 -7.31 -0.11
C ALA A 71 -5.11 -7.82 -1.54
N ASN A 72 -3.92 -7.49 -2.04
CA ASN A 72 -3.42 -7.91 -3.36
C ASN A 72 -2.09 -8.68 -3.25
N LEU A 73 -1.95 -9.50 -2.23
CA LEU A 73 -0.69 -10.14 -1.88
C LEU A 73 -0.13 -11.02 -2.99
N ASP A 74 -1.00 -11.64 -3.80
CA ASP A 74 -0.60 -12.47 -4.96
C ASP A 74 0.19 -11.70 -6.02
N CYS A 75 -0.07 -10.39 -6.18
CA CYS A 75 0.72 -9.51 -7.05
C CYS A 75 1.86 -8.83 -6.30
N VAL A 76 1.67 -8.54 -5.01
CA VAL A 76 2.66 -7.83 -4.18
C VAL A 76 3.89 -8.70 -3.93
N VAL A 77 3.73 -9.97 -3.57
CA VAL A 77 4.87 -10.87 -3.30
C VAL A 77 5.82 -11.02 -4.49
N PRO A 78 5.35 -11.26 -5.73
CA PRO A 78 6.24 -11.23 -6.90
C PRO A 78 6.98 -9.91 -7.10
N ALA A 79 6.31 -8.78 -6.89
CA ALA A 79 6.95 -7.46 -6.97
C ALA A 79 8.03 -7.27 -5.89
N LEU A 80 7.76 -7.70 -4.64
CA LEU A 80 8.75 -7.67 -3.56
C LEU A 80 9.98 -8.52 -3.91
N ARG A 81 9.78 -9.73 -4.44
CA ARG A 81 10.88 -10.61 -4.85
C ARG A 81 11.73 -9.94 -5.93
N LEU A 82 11.13 -9.22 -6.88
CA LEU A 82 11.86 -8.46 -7.90
C LEU A 82 12.71 -7.33 -7.29
N PHE A 83 12.20 -6.62 -6.29
CA PHE A 83 12.98 -5.59 -5.58
C PHE A 83 14.17 -6.18 -4.81
N LEU A 84 14.04 -7.41 -4.33
CA LEU A 84 15.07 -8.09 -3.55
C LEU A 84 16.07 -8.87 -4.41
N ASP A 85 15.76 -9.14 -5.68
CA ASP A 85 16.59 -9.93 -6.60
C ASP A 85 17.86 -9.15 -6.96
N ASP A 86 19.04 -9.77 -6.71
CA ASP A 86 20.35 -9.18 -6.98
C ASP A 86 20.58 -8.91 -8.46
N ASN A 87 19.91 -9.63 -9.35
CA ASN A 87 19.97 -9.42 -10.80
C ASN A 87 19.01 -8.31 -11.28
N ALA A 88 18.14 -7.79 -10.40
CA ALA A 88 17.20 -6.71 -10.72
C ALA A 88 17.53 -5.44 -9.91
N TYR A 89 16.87 -5.23 -8.76
CA TYR A 89 17.07 -4.03 -7.96
C TYR A 89 18.07 -4.21 -6.80
N GLY A 90 18.28 -5.43 -6.32
CA GLY A 90 19.26 -5.76 -5.29
C GLY A 90 19.02 -5.07 -3.95
N LEU A 91 17.78 -4.73 -3.61
CA LEU A 91 17.46 -4.07 -2.35
C LEU A 91 17.49 -5.09 -1.20
N SER A 92 18.05 -4.70 -0.06
CA SER A 92 17.92 -5.53 1.14
C SER A 92 16.47 -5.50 1.66
N ARG A 93 16.04 -6.58 2.32
CA ARG A 93 14.70 -6.70 2.93
C ARG A 93 14.37 -5.57 3.91
N ARG A 94 15.38 -4.98 4.57
CA ARG A 94 15.24 -3.82 5.46
C ARG A 94 14.88 -2.52 4.73
N ARG A 95 15.14 -2.45 3.44
CA ARG A 95 14.91 -1.25 2.61
C ARG A 95 13.60 -1.32 1.82
N VAL A 96 12.87 -2.42 1.95
CA VAL A 96 11.55 -2.59 1.37
C VAL A 96 10.55 -2.68 2.52
N THR A 97 9.57 -1.77 2.55
CA THR A 97 8.56 -1.71 3.60
C THR A 97 7.17 -1.92 3.00
N VAL A 98 6.39 -2.80 3.61
CA VAL A 98 4.96 -2.97 3.29
C VAL A 98 4.16 -2.39 4.45
N SER A 99 3.22 -1.48 4.14
CA SER A 99 2.24 -0.95 5.09
C SER A 99 0.94 -1.74 4.99
N THR A 100 0.26 -1.90 6.11
CA THR A 100 -1.06 -2.56 6.17
C THR A 100 -1.96 -1.91 7.21
N SER A 101 -3.25 -1.92 6.96
CA SER A 101 -4.27 -1.56 7.95
C SER A 101 -4.55 -2.68 8.96
N GLY A 102 -3.95 -3.87 8.80
CA GLY A 102 -4.07 -4.98 9.75
C GLY A 102 -4.89 -6.16 9.25
N LEU A 103 -4.65 -6.61 8.02
CA LEU A 103 -5.16 -7.88 7.51
C LEU A 103 -4.35 -9.05 8.09
N VAL A 104 -4.69 -9.48 9.32
CA VAL A 104 -3.92 -10.44 10.11
C VAL A 104 -3.55 -11.72 9.35
N PRO A 105 -4.47 -12.45 8.68
CA PRO A 105 -4.10 -13.65 7.95
C PRO A 105 -3.09 -13.39 6.82
N GLN A 106 -3.17 -12.23 6.18
CA GLN A 106 -2.25 -11.84 5.11
C GLN A 106 -0.90 -11.38 5.66
N MET A 107 -0.85 -10.83 6.89
CA MET A 107 0.41 -10.56 7.58
C MET A 107 1.18 -11.86 7.85
N ASP A 108 0.50 -12.90 8.36
CA ASP A 108 1.09 -14.22 8.57
C ASP A 108 1.57 -14.84 7.23
N ARG A 109 0.80 -14.65 6.16
CA ARG A 109 1.19 -15.09 4.81
C ARG A 109 2.42 -14.32 4.29
N LEU A 110 2.47 -12.99 4.44
CA LEU A 110 3.65 -12.20 4.07
C LEU A 110 4.90 -12.64 4.83
N ALA A 111 4.77 -12.91 6.14
CA ALA A 111 5.83 -13.44 6.97
C ALA A 111 6.41 -14.75 6.42
N ALA A 112 5.56 -15.64 5.94
CA ALA A 112 5.98 -16.94 5.38
C ALA A 112 6.58 -16.84 3.98
N GLU A 113 6.03 -15.98 3.11
CA GLU A 113 6.38 -15.94 1.68
C GLU A 113 7.53 -14.98 1.35
N CYS A 114 7.54 -13.79 1.96
CA CYS A 114 8.52 -12.75 1.65
C CYS A 114 8.61 -11.72 2.78
N PRO A 115 9.19 -12.04 3.95
CA PRO A 115 9.28 -11.11 5.06
C PRO A 115 10.17 -9.91 4.70
N VAL A 116 9.58 -8.73 4.76
CA VAL A 116 10.21 -7.41 4.56
C VAL A 116 9.93 -6.53 5.77
N ALA A 117 10.40 -5.27 5.79
CA ALA A 117 10.03 -4.36 6.86
C ALA A 117 8.52 -4.10 6.87
N LEU A 118 7.91 -4.08 8.04
CA LEU A 118 6.47 -3.91 8.23
C LEU A 118 6.15 -2.55 8.83
N ALA A 119 5.12 -1.91 8.28
CA ALA A 119 4.45 -0.76 8.87
C ALA A 119 2.96 -1.09 9.09
N VAL A 120 2.39 -0.61 10.18
CA VAL A 120 0.99 -0.83 10.53
C VAL A 120 0.29 0.50 10.76
N SER A 121 -0.76 0.76 10.00
CA SER A 121 -1.65 1.89 10.19
C SER A 121 -2.55 1.64 11.40
N LEU A 122 -2.16 2.20 12.54
CA LEU A 122 -2.78 1.94 13.84
C LEU A 122 -3.95 2.89 14.13
N HIS A 123 -3.68 4.19 14.14
CA HIS A 123 -4.58 5.35 14.21
C HIS A 123 -5.47 5.46 15.45
N ALA A 124 -5.56 4.45 16.30
CA ALA A 124 -6.31 4.48 17.56
C ALA A 124 -5.71 3.51 18.58
N PRO A 125 -5.76 3.85 19.89
CA PRO A 125 -5.25 3.00 20.95
C PRO A 125 -6.28 2.00 21.50
N ASP A 126 -7.54 2.08 21.05
CA ASP A 126 -8.65 1.21 21.48
C ASP A 126 -9.50 0.77 20.29
N ASP A 127 -10.19 -0.37 20.44
CA ASP A 127 -10.98 -0.98 19.38
C ASP A 127 -12.20 -0.12 18.99
N ALA A 128 -12.84 0.55 19.95
CA ALA A 128 -14.07 1.31 19.68
C ALA A 128 -13.78 2.48 18.73
N LEU A 129 -12.68 3.18 18.92
CA LEU A 129 -12.25 4.25 18.04
C LEU A 129 -11.67 3.68 16.74
N ARG A 130 -10.87 2.60 16.83
CA ARG A 130 -10.28 1.98 15.65
C ARG A 130 -11.31 1.39 14.69
N ASP A 131 -12.42 0.86 15.18
CA ASP A 131 -13.55 0.38 14.36
C ASP A 131 -14.16 1.47 13.48
N ARG A 132 -14.05 2.72 13.91
CA ARG A 132 -14.56 3.88 13.19
C ARG A 132 -13.53 4.40 12.16
N LEU A 133 -12.26 4.45 12.55
CA LEU A 133 -11.18 4.99 11.73
C LEU A 133 -10.62 3.96 10.73
N VAL A 134 -10.54 2.70 11.14
CA VAL A 134 -9.95 1.58 10.40
C VAL A 134 -10.91 0.38 10.47
N PRO A 135 -11.95 0.32 9.64
CA PRO A 135 -13.04 -0.67 9.76
C PRO A 135 -12.63 -2.14 9.71
N VAL A 136 -11.44 -2.46 9.18
CA VAL A 136 -10.89 -3.83 9.21
C VAL A 136 -10.69 -4.33 10.64
N ASN A 137 -10.57 -3.44 11.62
CA ASN A 137 -10.44 -3.76 13.04
C ASN A 137 -11.59 -4.63 13.56
N ARG A 138 -12.81 -4.46 13.03
CA ARG A 138 -13.97 -5.30 13.39
C ARG A 138 -13.76 -6.79 13.12
N ARG A 139 -12.89 -7.13 12.16
CA ARG A 139 -12.51 -8.52 11.85
C ARG A 139 -11.25 -8.95 12.58
N HIS A 140 -10.35 -8.03 12.81
CA HIS A 140 -9.05 -8.25 13.42
C HIS A 140 -8.83 -7.18 14.50
N PRO A 141 -9.36 -7.38 15.72
CA PRO A 141 -9.19 -6.45 16.83
C PRO A 141 -7.72 -6.20 17.17
N LEU A 142 -7.45 -5.13 17.91
CA LEU A 142 -6.11 -4.74 18.32
C LEU A 142 -5.32 -5.88 18.98
N ALA A 143 -5.98 -6.73 19.78
CA ALA A 143 -5.32 -7.87 20.40
C ALA A 143 -4.74 -8.85 19.36
N ASP A 144 -5.53 -9.17 18.32
CA ASP A 144 -5.10 -10.05 17.23
C ASP A 144 -4.01 -9.40 16.38
N LEU A 145 -4.15 -8.09 16.11
CA LEU A 145 -3.15 -7.32 15.37
C LEU A 145 -1.81 -7.28 16.09
N MET A 146 -1.80 -6.98 17.40
CA MET A 146 -0.57 -6.97 18.21
C MET A 146 0.06 -8.37 18.29
N ALA A 147 -0.76 -9.42 18.40
CA ALA A 147 -0.26 -10.79 18.34
C ALA A 147 0.36 -11.13 16.98
N ALA A 148 -0.25 -10.68 15.88
CA ALA A 148 0.31 -10.84 14.54
C ALA A 148 1.63 -10.06 14.36
N CYS A 149 1.73 -8.85 14.89
CA CYS A 149 2.98 -8.08 14.87
C CYS A 149 4.12 -8.83 15.60
N ARG A 150 3.84 -9.42 16.78
CA ARG A 150 4.83 -10.23 17.51
C ARG A 150 5.29 -11.44 16.71
N ARG A 151 4.37 -12.20 16.10
CA ARG A 151 4.72 -13.33 15.22
C ARG A 151 5.53 -12.90 14.01
N TYR A 152 5.16 -11.75 13.42
CA TYR A 152 5.89 -11.20 12.27
C TYR A 152 7.35 -10.86 12.62
N LEU A 153 7.59 -10.33 13.81
CA LEU A 153 8.94 -9.97 14.28
C LEU A 153 9.90 -11.18 14.38
N GLU A 154 9.39 -12.39 14.55
CA GLU A 154 10.22 -13.61 14.59
C GLU A 154 10.99 -13.85 13.27
N VAL A 155 10.47 -13.35 12.15
CA VAL A 155 11.05 -13.49 10.79
C VAL A 155 11.37 -12.17 10.11
N ALA A 156 11.01 -11.05 10.72
CA ALA A 156 11.21 -9.72 10.17
C ALA A 156 12.70 -9.39 9.98
N PRO A 157 13.07 -8.64 8.93
CA PRO A 157 14.44 -8.20 8.73
C PRO A 157 14.87 -7.08 9.69
N ARG A 158 13.93 -6.49 10.42
CA ARG A 158 14.11 -5.50 11.49
C ARG A 158 13.55 -6.04 12.79
N ASP A 159 14.11 -5.61 13.88
CA ASP A 159 13.70 -5.94 15.26
C ASP A 159 12.57 -5.04 15.79
N PHE A 160 11.89 -4.32 14.90
CA PHE A 160 10.75 -3.46 15.23
C PHE A 160 9.72 -3.39 14.10
N VAL A 161 8.49 -3.04 14.46
CA VAL A 161 7.39 -2.67 13.55
C VAL A 161 7.21 -1.16 13.58
N THR A 162 7.03 -0.53 12.43
CA THR A 162 6.67 0.87 12.36
C THR A 162 5.16 1.02 12.55
N PHE A 163 4.72 1.78 13.55
CA PHE A 163 3.33 2.15 13.71
C PHE A 163 3.07 3.55 13.16
N GLU A 164 2.06 3.68 12.31
CA GLU A 164 1.58 4.95 11.78
C GLU A 164 0.35 5.40 12.54
N TYR A 165 0.36 6.65 12.98
CA TYR A 165 -0.73 7.24 13.75
C TYR A 165 -1.03 8.64 13.22
N VAL A 166 -2.12 8.78 12.46
CA VAL A 166 -2.62 10.07 12.01
C VAL A 166 -3.31 10.76 13.18
N MET A 167 -2.81 11.89 13.64
CA MET A 167 -3.42 12.67 14.70
C MET A 167 -4.57 13.52 14.13
N LEU A 168 -5.76 13.30 14.65
CA LEU A 168 -7.00 13.97 14.27
C LEU A 168 -7.48 14.83 15.45
N ASP A 169 -7.56 16.13 15.23
CA ASP A 169 -7.95 17.12 16.23
C ASP A 169 -9.28 16.76 16.92
N GLY A 170 -9.26 16.69 18.25
CA GLY A 170 -10.40 16.34 19.09
C GLY A 170 -10.93 14.91 18.92
N VAL A 171 -10.22 14.01 18.21
CA VAL A 171 -10.67 12.64 17.95
C VAL A 171 -9.76 11.60 18.60
N ASN A 172 -8.46 11.65 18.34
CA ASN A 172 -7.50 10.66 18.82
C ASN A 172 -6.18 11.28 19.34
N ASP A 173 -6.19 12.54 19.68
CA ASP A 173 -5.05 13.36 20.08
C ASP A 173 -5.01 13.73 21.58
N ALA A 174 -5.95 13.19 22.38
CA ALA A 174 -5.98 13.45 23.81
C ALA A 174 -4.79 12.78 24.55
N PRO A 175 -4.24 13.38 25.63
CA PRO A 175 -3.15 12.80 26.42
C PRO A 175 -3.45 11.36 26.90
N ALA A 176 -4.68 11.09 27.34
CA ALA A 176 -5.09 9.74 27.76
C ALA A 176 -4.97 8.69 26.63
N GLN A 177 -5.16 9.10 25.38
CA GLN A 177 -4.97 8.23 24.22
C GLN A 177 -3.48 7.98 23.94
N ALA A 178 -2.62 8.95 24.18
CA ALA A 178 -1.18 8.75 24.12
C ALA A 178 -0.70 7.73 25.17
N ASP A 179 -1.20 7.84 26.41
CA ASP A 179 -0.90 6.86 27.47
C ASP A 179 -1.38 5.45 27.10
N ALA A 180 -2.61 5.34 26.57
CA ALA A 180 -3.16 4.08 26.11
C ALA A 180 -2.36 3.48 24.95
N LEU A 181 -1.89 4.34 24.01
CA LEU A 181 -1.02 3.92 22.89
C LEU A 181 0.30 3.35 23.41
N VAL A 182 0.97 4.00 24.35
CA VAL A 182 2.21 3.51 24.97
C VAL A 182 2.00 2.13 25.59
N HIS A 183 0.86 1.93 26.29
CA HIS A 183 0.53 0.64 26.87
C HIS A 183 0.28 -0.45 25.80
N LEU A 184 -0.41 -0.09 24.72
CA LEU A 184 -0.74 -1.02 23.63
C LEU A 184 0.50 -1.54 22.90
N VAL A 185 1.46 -0.65 22.58
CA VAL A 185 2.64 -1.02 21.78
C VAL A 185 3.83 -1.49 22.60
N ARG A 186 3.73 -1.51 23.93
CA ARG A 186 4.85 -1.80 24.85
C ARG A 186 5.60 -3.08 24.51
N ASP A 187 4.86 -4.13 24.12
CA ASP A 187 5.41 -5.48 23.87
C ASP A 187 5.67 -5.76 22.39
N VAL A 188 5.62 -4.72 21.56
CA VAL A 188 5.92 -4.78 20.12
C VAL A 188 6.91 -3.65 19.83
N PRO A 189 8.21 -3.95 19.79
CA PRO A 189 9.25 -2.95 19.50
C PRO A 189 9.14 -2.36 18.10
#